data_05ea2afecc84e24ac3b6a0fc131b5225
#
_entry.id   05ea2afecc84e24ac3b6a0fc131b5225
#
_cell.length_a   1.000
_cell.length_b   1.000
_cell.length_c   1.000
_cell.angle_alpha   90.00
_cell.angle_beta   90.00
_cell.angle_gamma   90.00
#
_symmetry.space_group_name_H-M   'P 1'
#
loop_
_entity.id
_entity.type
_entity.pdbx_description
1 polymer ?
#
loop_
_entity_poly.entity_id
_entity_poly.type
_entity_poly.pdbx_seq_one_letter_code
_entity_poly.pdbx_strand_id
1 'polypeptide(L)' 'MIWTREAEEAVMKAPFFVRRRVRMEVEKEAARQGAQRVLLKHVLE' A
#
# COMPACT_ATOMS: atom_id res chain seq x y z
N MET A 1 -4.91 -7.92 -5.16
CA MET A 1 -5.33 -7.20 -3.95
C MET A 1 -5.90 -5.84 -4.33
N ILE A 2 -6.93 -5.41 -3.63
CA ILE A 2 -7.62 -4.16 -3.94
C ILE A 2 -7.05 -3.03 -3.10
N TRP A 3 -6.72 -1.92 -3.74
CA TRP A 3 -6.24 -0.74 -3.06
C TRP A 3 -7.36 0.27 -2.89
N THR A 4 -7.47 0.82 -1.70
CA THR A 4 -8.42 1.90 -1.47
C THR A 4 -7.84 3.18 -2.05
N ARG A 5 -8.71 4.15 -2.31
CA ARG A 5 -8.28 5.42 -2.89
C ARG A 5 -7.28 6.15 -1.97
N GLU A 6 -7.54 6.13 -0.68
CA GLU A 6 -6.66 6.79 0.28
C GLU A 6 -5.28 6.14 0.30
N ALA A 7 -5.23 4.82 0.19
CA ALA A 7 -3.96 4.11 0.15
C ALA A 7 -3.18 4.45 -1.11
N GLU A 8 -3.86 4.53 -2.25
CA GLU A 8 -3.21 4.90 -3.50
C GLU A 8 -2.66 6.32 -3.45
N GLU A 9 -3.43 7.25 -2.92
CA GLU A 9 -2.99 8.63 -2.81
C GLU A 9 -1.77 8.75 -1.90
N ALA A 10 -1.74 7.98 -0.81
CA ALA A 10 -0.59 7.98 0.09
C ALA A 10 0.66 7.47 -0.60
N VAL A 11 0.53 6.41 -1.40
CA VAL A 11 1.67 5.85 -2.13
C VAL A 11 2.16 6.82 -3.20
N MET A 12 1.25 7.58 -3.80
CA MET A 12 1.63 8.55 -4.83
C MET A 12 2.50 9.67 -4.31
N LYS A 13 2.56 9.88 -3.00
CA LYS A 13 3.46 10.88 -2.42
C LYS A 13 4.90 10.45 -2.48
N ALA A 14 5.17 9.17 -2.66
CA ALA A 14 6.53 8.66 -2.79
C ALA A 14 7.04 8.94 -4.21
N PRO A 15 8.37 9.11 -4.38
CA PRO A 15 8.96 9.22 -5.72
C PRO A 15 8.57 8.02 -6.57
N PHE A 16 8.35 8.25 -7.87
CA PHE A 16 7.84 7.19 -8.73
C PHE A 16 8.78 5.98 -8.80
N PHE A 17 10.08 6.19 -8.67
CA PHE A 17 11.05 5.10 -8.80
C PHE A 17 11.05 4.15 -7.59
N VAL A 18 10.50 4.57 -6.45
CA VAL A 18 10.37 3.69 -5.28
C VAL A 18 8.92 3.24 -5.09
N ARG A 19 7.99 3.79 -5.86
CA ARG A 19 6.57 3.53 -5.69
C ARG A 19 6.23 2.05 -5.85
N ARG A 20 6.87 1.42 -6.82
CA ARG A 20 6.65 0.00 -7.10
C ARG A 20 7.04 -0.85 -5.90
N ARG A 21 8.19 -0.55 -5.31
CA ARG A 21 8.67 -1.28 -4.15
C ARG A 21 7.76 -1.06 -2.94
N VAL A 22 7.34 0.20 -2.75
CA VAL A 22 6.44 0.52 -1.66
C VAL A 22 5.13 -0.25 -1.79
N ARG A 23 4.58 -0.33 -3.01
CA ARG A 23 3.35 -1.07 -3.23
C ARG A 23 3.53 -2.55 -2.89
N MET A 24 4.64 -3.14 -3.28
CA MET A 24 4.92 -4.54 -2.98
C MET A 24 5.00 -4.79 -1.48
N GLU A 25 5.70 -3.93 -0.77
CA GLU A 25 5.86 -4.08 0.68
C GLU A 25 4.52 -3.91 1.39
N VAL A 26 3.72 -2.94 0.97
CA VAL A 26 2.41 -2.70 1.58
C VAL A 26 1.48 -3.87 1.33
N GLU A 27 1.46 -4.40 0.12
CA GLU A 27 0.61 -5.54 -0.20
C GLU A 27 1.03 -6.78 0.59
N LYS A 28 2.32 -6.96 0.74
CA LYS A 28 2.86 -8.08 1.52
C LYS A 28 2.41 -7.98 2.97
N GLU A 29 2.49 -6.80 3.54
CA GLU A 29 2.08 -6.58 4.93
C GLU A 29 0.57 -6.76 5.10
N ALA A 30 -0.21 -6.25 4.17
CA ALA A 30 -1.66 -6.41 4.23
C ALA A 30 -2.05 -7.89 4.13
N ALA A 31 -1.39 -8.62 3.25
CA ALA A 31 -1.64 -10.05 3.11
C ALA A 31 -1.26 -10.82 4.38
N ARG A 32 -0.17 -10.42 5.02
CA ARG A 32 0.26 -11.02 6.27
C ARG A 32 -0.79 -10.83 7.36
N GLN A 33 -1.47 -9.70 7.34
CA GLN A 33 -2.53 -9.40 8.31
C GLN A 33 -3.87 -10.03 7.91
N GLY A 34 -3.92 -10.73 6.80
CA GLY A 34 -5.15 -11.35 6.33
C GLY A 34 -6.13 -10.38 5.69
N ALA A 35 -5.67 -9.20 5.32
CA ALA A 35 -6.54 -8.20 4.71
C ALA A 35 -6.74 -8.49 3.23
N GLN A 36 -7.95 -8.24 2.73
CA GLN A 36 -8.25 -8.37 1.30
C GLN A 36 -8.09 -7.05 0.58
N ARG A 37 -7.94 -5.96 1.31
CA ARG A 37 -7.78 -4.62 0.76
C ARG A 37 -6.61 -3.92 1.42
N VAL A 38 -5.99 -3.05 0.65
CA VAL A 38 -4.95 -2.19 1.20
C VAL A 38 -5.62 -0.91 1.69
N LEU A 39 -5.58 -0.70 2.99
CA LEU A 39 -6.15 0.48 3.62
C LEU A 39 -5.06 1.49 3.90
N LEU A 40 -5.45 2.72 4.18
CA LEU A 40 -4.49 3.77 4.49
C LEU A 40 -3.56 3.37 5.64
N LYS A 41 -4.07 2.69 6.64
CA LYS A 41 -3.27 2.26 7.78
C LYS A 41 -2.12 1.34 7.36
N HIS A 42 -2.31 0.56 6.31
CA HIS A 42 -1.25 -0.33 5.82
C HIS A 42 -0.10 0.47 5.22
N VAL A 43 -0.41 1.58 4.60
CA VAL A 43 0.61 2.42 3.98
C VAL A 43 1.39 3.20 5.02
N LEU A 44 0.72 3.63 6.09
CA LEU A 44 1.32 4.47 7.11
C LEU A 44 2.18 3.70 8.12
N GLU A 45 2.05 2.40 8.16
CA GLU A 45 2.85 1.58 9.07
C GLU A 45 4.22 1.24 8.56
#